data_934fab9b9379eef3289c49653c748b62
#
_entry.id   934fab9b9379eef3289c49653c748b62
#
_cell.length_a   1.000
_cell.length_b   1.000
_cell.length_c   1.000
_cell.angle_alpha   90.00
_cell.angle_beta   90.00
_cell.angle_gamma   90.00
#
_symmetry.space_group_name_H-M   'P 1'
#
loop_
_entity.id
_entity.type
_entity.pdbx_description
1 polymer ?
#
loop_
_entity_poly.entity_id
_entity_poly.type
_entity_poly.pdbx_seq_one_letter_code
_entity_poly.pdbx_strand_id
1 'polypeptide(L)'
;MSPKRAVTLQDVADNAGVSRGAASFALTGRNGVSEATRERVRASAEALGYRPNLSARNLRAARTGVIAVYLPAVAPTLSYYAEATFGIVNEAMAAGLVVTLVPSPAPGTILPRLRADGLIAIDPAPGDPALEQLLSAGMPVVSGEEMPAEYRRVRGEVRSDHTAATLRLLDHFHANGAKAPAVITPEGSLGWAEEVTTAYRAWCAEHGIKERVEVVRLDSLPESTVAATETLLGARDPADAILALTEGSVLNVLTSATEYGRSAGNDLLVAAAVDSPALQFTEPTITAIDLNPREFGRACMRIMLDVLEDRASTSEVVRHNVPIEINFRDSTRGKRG
;
A
#
# COMPACT_ATOMS: atom_id res chain seq x y z
N MET A 1 -37.98 -7.24 -24.71
CA MET A 1 -37.20 -6.15 -25.36
C MET A 1 -35.88 -6.75 -25.82
N SER A 2 -35.65 -6.83 -27.12
CA SER A 2 -34.34 -7.30 -27.66
C SER A 2 -33.25 -6.31 -27.22
N PRO A 3 -32.06 -6.76 -26.78
CA PRO A 3 -30.97 -5.88 -26.40
C PRO A 3 -30.58 -5.02 -27.63
N LYS A 4 -30.59 -3.70 -27.47
CA LYS A 4 -30.06 -2.78 -28.49
C LYS A 4 -28.61 -3.19 -28.80
N ARG A 5 -28.31 -3.45 -30.06
CA ARG A 5 -26.95 -3.73 -30.54
C ARG A 5 -26.02 -2.56 -30.06
N ALA A 6 -24.92 -2.92 -29.38
CA ALA A 6 -23.94 -1.95 -28.98
C ALA A 6 -23.31 -1.28 -30.22
N VAL A 7 -23.17 0.06 -30.16
CA VAL A 7 -22.52 0.85 -31.22
C VAL A 7 -21.05 0.41 -31.32
N THR A 8 -20.60 0.16 -32.54
CA THR A 8 -19.22 -0.31 -32.83
C THR A 8 -18.35 0.80 -33.40
N LEU A 9 -17.02 0.59 -33.39
CA LEU A 9 -16.08 1.51 -34.06
C LEU A 9 -16.37 1.63 -35.57
N GLN A 10 -16.94 0.60 -36.20
CA GLN A 10 -17.34 0.66 -37.59
C GLN A 10 -18.49 1.65 -37.79
N ASP A 11 -19.51 1.61 -36.91
CA ASP A 11 -20.64 2.53 -37.00
C ASP A 11 -20.17 4.01 -36.86
N VAL A 12 -19.15 4.28 -35.98
CA VAL A 12 -18.52 5.61 -35.88
C VAL A 12 -17.76 5.99 -37.15
N ALA A 13 -16.99 5.05 -37.72
CA ALA A 13 -16.22 5.30 -38.93
C ALA A 13 -17.15 5.63 -40.13
N ASP A 14 -18.22 4.86 -40.28
CA ASP A 14 -19.22 5.04 -41.34
C ASP A 14 -19.94 6.39 -41.19
N ASN A 15 -20.34 6.75 -39.95
CA ASN A 15 -20.99 8.05 -39.66
C ASN A 15 -20.05 9.25 -39.85
N ALA A 16 -18.74 9.10 -39.55
CA ALA A 16 -17.74 10.14 -39.75
C ALA A 16 -17.17 10.22 -41.18
N GLY A 17 -17.54 9.28 -42.07
CA GLY A 17 -17.06 9.20 -43.44
C GLY A 17 -15.56 8.90 -43.55
N VAL A 18 -15.04 8.00 -42.69
CA VAL A 18 -13.61 7.64 -42.65
C VAL A 18 -13.43 6.13 -42.58
N SER A 19 -12.22 5.63 -42.85
CA SER A 19 -11.91 4.23 -42.62
C SER A 19 -11.91 3.87 -41.12
N ARG A 20 -12.19 2.61 -40.77
CA ARG A 20 -12.13 2.11 -39.39
C ARG A 20 -10.76 2.33 -38.75
N GLY A 21 -9.67 2.26 -39.53
CA GLY A 21 -8.31 2.59 -39.09
C GLY A 21 -8.16 4.06 -38.71
N ALA A 22 -8.65 4.95 -39.57
CA ALA A 22 -8.63 6.40 -39.31
C ALA A 22 -9.48 6.78 -38.10
N ALA A 23 -10.68 6.18 -37.93
CA ALA A 23 -11.50 6.35 -36.74
C ALA A 23 -10.78 5.88 -35.48
N SER A 24 -10.10 4.73 -35.53
CA SER A 24 -9.27 4.23 -34.42
C SER A 24 -8.14 5.19 -34.05
N PHE A 25 -7.40 5.70 -35.01
CA PHE A 25 -6.29 6.64 -34.80
C PHE A 25 -6.80 7.97 -34.22
N ALA A 26 -7.93 8.48 -34.73
CA ALA A 26 -8.57 9.69 -34.23
C ALA A 26 -8.96 9.58 -32.76
N LEU A 27 -9.57 8.47 -32.34
CA LEU A 27 -10.04 8.25 -30.97
C LEU A 27 -8.89 7.89 -29.99
N THR A 28 -7.78 7.34 -30.46
CA THR A 28 -6.63 6.96 -29.62
C THR A 28 -5.52 7.98 -29.59
N GLY A 29 -5.68 9.13 -30.25
CA GLY A 29 -4.65 10.18 -30.28
C GLY A 29 -3.40 9.86 -31.11
N ARG A 30 -3.38 8.75 -31.86
CA ARG A 30 -2.23 8.36 -32.71
C ARG A 30 -2.08 9.31 -33.88
N ASN A 31 -0.83 9.52 -34.30
CA ASN A 31 -0.51 10.28 -35.50
C ASN A 31 -1.03 9.55 -36.77
N GLY A 32 -1.34 10.31 -37.85
CA GLY A 32 -1.81 9.74 -39.12
C GLY A 32 -3.21 10.20 -39.52
N VAL A 33 -3.84 11.10 -38.79
CA VAL A 33 -5.10 11.77 -39.14
C VAL A 33 -5.02 13.25 -38.83
N SER A 34 -5.65 14.11 -39.68
CA SER A 34 -5.70 15.56 -39.45
C SER A 34 -6.59 15.90 -38.24
N GLU A 35 -6.39 17.07 -37.62
CA GLU A 35 -7.20 17.52 -36.49
C GLU A 35 -8.69 17.64 -36.86
N ALA A 36 -9.00 18.13 -38.06
CA ALA A 36 -10.35 18.19 -38.58
C ALA A 36 -11.02 16.78 -38.68
N THR A 37 -10.24 15.77 -39.05
CA THR A 37 -10.71 14.37 -39.06
C THR A 37 -10.93 13.84 -37.65
N ARG A 38 -10.03 14.19 -36.72
CA ARG A 38 -10.11 13.82 -35.29
C ARG A 38 -11.38 14.38 -34.63
N GLU A 39 -11.65 15.65 -34.88
CA GLU A 39 -12.81 16.35 -34.36
C GLU A 39 -14.13 15.76 -34.90
N ARG A 40 -14.19 15.47 -36.20
CA ARG A 40 -15.34 14.84 -36.85
C ARG A 40 -15.64 13.44 -36.31
N VAL A 41 -14.59 12.64 -36.07
CA VAL A 41 -14.73 11.28 -35.48
C VAL A 41 -15.15 11.36 -34.02
N ARG A 42 -14.64 12.31 -33.22
CA ARG A 42 -15.09 12.54 -31.83
C ARG A 42 -16.56 12.92 -31.76
N ALA A 43 -16.98 13.88 -32.57
CA ALA A 43 -18.38 14.30 -32.67
C ALA A 43 -19.31 13.12 -33.06
N SER A 44 -18.88 12.29 -34.02
CA SER A 44 -19.61 11.10 -34.44
C SER A 44 -19.72 10.07 -33.29
N ALA A 45 -18.63 9.84 -32.56
CA ALA A 45 -18.61 8.90 -31.43
C ALA A 45 -19.56 9.37 -30.31
N GLU A 46 -19.56 10.66 -30.02
CA GLU A 46 -20.45 11.28 -29.01
C GLU A 46 -21.91 11.19 -29.43
N ALA A 47 -22.24 11.57 -30.67
CA ALA A 47 -23.59 11.51 -31.19
C ALA A 47 -24.19 10.11 -31.20
N LEU A 48 -23.38 9.08 -31.45
CA LEU A 48 -23.79 7.68 -31.44
C LEU A 48 -23.75 7.05 -30.04
N GLY A 49 -23.23 7.77 -29.02
CA GLY A 49 -23.01 7.19 -27.69
C GLY A 49 -21.97 6.06 -27.70
N TYR A 50 -21.02 6.11 -28.65
CA TYR A 50 -19.96 5.10 -28.76
C TYR A 50 -19.05 5.17 -27.55
N ARG A 51 -18.87 4.04 -26.88
CA ARG A 51 -17.84 3.85 -25.86
C ARG A 51 -16.79 2.89 -26.39
N PRO A 52 -15.50 3.26 -26.38
CA PRO A 52 -14.44 2.35 -26.79
C PRO A 52 -14.55 1.03 -26.02
N ASN A 53 -14.66 -0.07 -26.76
CA ASN A 53 -14.64 -1.39 -26.14
C ASN A 53 -13.21 -1.76 -25.76
N LEU A 54 -12.85 -1.54 -24.50
CA LEU A 54 -11.53 -1.85 -23.94
C LEU A 54 -11.19 -3.32 -24.13
N SER A 55 -12.14 -4.24 -23.95
CA SER A 55 -11.93 -5.67 -24.17
C SER A 55 -11.53 -5.99 -25.61
N ALA A 56 -12.15 -5.34 -26.61
CA ALA A 56 -11.78 -5.54 -28.01
C ALA A 56 -10.42 -4.93 -28.38
N ARG A 57 -10.00 -3.86 -27.67
CA ARG A 57 -8.67 -3.25 -27.79
C ARG A 57 -7.62 -4.17 -27.17
N ASN A 58 -7.89 -4.65 -25.95
CA ASN A 58 -7.00 -5.53 -25.20
C ASN A 58 -6.79 -6.86 -25.90
N LEU A 59 -7.86 -7.46 -26.49
CA LEU A 59 -7.77 -8.70 -27.26
C LEU A 59 -6.80 -8.56 -28.46
N ARG A 60 -6.80 -7.41 -29.15
CA ARG A 60 -5.85 -7.17 -30.26
C ARG A 60 -4.42 -6.97 -29.79
N ALA A 61 -4.22 -6.48 -28.57
CA ALA A 61 -2.91 -6.29 -27.97
C ALA A 61 -2.40 -7.56 -27.23
N ALA A 62 -3.15 -8.67 -27.29
CA ALA A 62 -2.94 -9.88 -26.50
C ALA A 62 -2.82 -9.58 -25.00
N ARG A 63 -3.55 -8.58 -24.51
CA ARG A 63 -3.59 -8.14 -23.11
C ARG A 63 -4.96 -8.36 -22.51
N THR A 64 -5.01 -8.51 -21.19
CA THR A 64 -6.26 -8.64 -20.43
C THR A 64 -6.84 -7.27 -20.06
N GLY A 65 -6.00 -6.28 -19.88
CA GLY A 65 -6.34 -4.96 -19.32
C GLY A 65 -6.55 -5.01 -17.80
N VAL A 66 -6.05 -6.03 -17.14
CA VAL A 66 -6.19 -6.26 -15.69
C VAL A 66 -4.83 -6.24 -15.02
N ILE A 67 -4.73 -5.56 -13.88
CA ILE A 67 -3.60 -5.64 -12.96
C ILE A 67 -4.05 -6.38 -11.71
N ALA A 68 -3.32 -7.43 -11.33
CA ALA A 68 -3.52 -8.10 -10.06
C ALA A 68 -2.77 -7.34 -8.96
N VAL A 69 -3.41 -7.15 -7.80
CA VAL A 69 -2.80 -6.59 -6.61
C VAL A 69 -2.91 -7.60 -5.48
N TYR A 70 -1.76 -8.15 -5.09
CA TYR A 70 -1.68 -9.01 -3.91
C TYR A 70 -1.63 -8.13 -2.66
N LEU A 71 -2.40 -8.54 -1.65
CA LEU A 71 -2.44 -7.93 -0.32
C LEU A 71 -2.19 -9.00 0.75
N PRO A 72 -1.30 -8.74 1.74
CA PRO A 72 -1.01 -9.71 2.81
C PRO A 72 -2.20 -9.90 3.76
N ALA A 73 -2.16 -10.95 4.59
CA ALA A 73 -3.24 -11.28 5.53
C ALA A 73 -3.52 -10.15 6.55
N VAL A 74 -2.54 -9.31 6.84
CA VAL A 74 -2.69 -8.15 7.74
C VAL A 74 -3.48 -7.00 7.13
N ALA A 75 -3.66 -6.97 5.81
CA ALA A 75 -4.25 -5.83 5.10
C ALA A 75 -5.61 -5.34 5.66
N PRO A 76 -6.53 -6.21 6.14
CA PRO A 76 -7.79 -5.72 6.71
C PRO A 76 -7.64 -4.95 8.03
N THR A 77 -6.49 -5.04 8.71
CA THR A 77 -6.25 -4.42 10.02
C THR A 77 -5.61 -3.03 9.94
N LEU A 78 -5.23 -2.58 8.75
CA LEU A 78 -4.54 -1.32 8.53
C LEU A 78 -5.19 -0.53 7.39
N SER A 79 -5.61 0.70 7.66
CA SER A 79 -6.14 1.64 6.66
C SER A 79 -5.14 1.96 5.54
N TYR A 80 -3.84 1.81 5.81
CA TYR A 80 -2.76 1.96 4.85
C TYR A 80 -3.00 1.21 3.53
N TYR A 81 -3.38 -0.07 3.60
CA TYR A 81 -3.55 -0.90 2.40
C TYR A 81 -4.73 -0.44 1.53
N ALA A 82 -5.79 0.07 2.15
CA ALA A 82 -6.91 0.65 1.41
C ALA A 82 -6.46 1.90 0.64
N GLU A 83 -5.73 2.79 1.29
CA GLU A 83 -5.22 4.02 0.69
C GLU A 83 -4.19 3.74 -0.41
N ALA A 84 -3.25 2.80 -0.21
CA ALA A 84 -2.31 2.36 -1.24
C ALA A 84 -3.05 1.76 -2.45
N THR A 85 -4.07 0.93 -2.19
CA THR A 85 -4.92 0.37 -3.25
C THR A 85 -5.62 1.48 -4.03
N PHE A 86 -6.17 2.51 -3.39
CA PHE A 86 -6.75 3.65 -4.11
C PHE A 86 -5.73 4.40 -4.96
N GLY A 87 -4.47 4.51 -4.50
CA GLY A 87 -3.38 5.05 -5.31
C GLY A 87 -3.17 4.25 -6.60
N ILE A 88 -3.09 2.92 -6.49
CA ILE A 88 -2.97 2.00 -7.64
C ILE A 88 -4.16 2.13 -8.59
N VAL A 89 -5.40 2.06 -8.05
CA VAL A 89 -6.63 2.09 -8.84
C VAL A 89 -6.74 3.37 -9.65
N ASN A 90 -6.43 4.53 -9.05
CA ASN A 90 -6.53 5.82 -9.74
C ASN A 90 -5.58 5.89 -10.95
N GLU A 91 -4.33 5.46 -10.81
CA GLU A 91 -3.36 5.43 -11.92
C GLU A 91 -3.75 4.37 -12.98
N ALA A 92 -4.21 3.19 -12.56
CA ALA A 92 -4.66 2.14 -13.46
C ALA A 92 -5.86 2.60 -14.30
N MET A 93 -6.86 3.24 -13.68
CA MET A 93 -8.04 3.76 -14.38
C MET A 93 -7.68 4.86 -15.38
N ALA A 94 -6.76 5.76 -15.03
CA ALA A 94 -6.25 6.79 -15.95
C ALA A 94 -5.58 6.17 -17.19
N ALA A 95 -4.95 5.01 -17.05
CA ALA A 95 -4.35 4.23 -18.13
C ALA A 95 -5.35 3.31 -18.87
N GLY A 96 -6.63 3.27 -18.44
CA GLY A 96 -7.65 2.39 -19.01
C GLY A 96 -7.50 0.92 -18.64
N LEU A 97 -6.91 0.66 -17.48
CA LEU A 97 -6.77 -0.66 -16.87
C LEU A 97 -7.73 -0.82 -15.70
N VAL A 98 -8.05 -2.07 -15.34
CA VAL A 98 -8.81 -2.42 -14.15
C VAL A 98 -7.92 -3.15 -13.15
N VAL A 99 -8.29 -3.11 -11.88
CA VAL A 99 -7.54 -3.75 -10.80
C VAL A 99 -8.36 -4.90 -10.22
N THR A 100 -7.71 -6.03 -9.99
CA THR A 100 -8.26 -7.17 -9.24
C THR A 100 -7.46 -7.35 -7.98
N LEU A 101 -8.12 -7.30 -6.82
CA LEU A 101 -7.48 -7.55 -5.52
C LEU A 101 -7.41 -9.05 -5.24
N VAL A 102 -6.28 -9.49 -4.76
CA VAL A 102 -6.00 -10.88 -4.34
C VAL A 102 -5.52 -10.85 -2.89
N PRO A 103 -6.46 -10.90 -1.91
CA PRO A 103 -6.07 -10.94 -0.50
C PRO A 103 -5.50 -12.31 -0.12
N SER A 104 -4.56 -12.35 0.82
CA SER A 104 -4.12 -13.59 1.44
C SER A 104 -4.95 -13.86 2.71
N PRO A 105 -5.30 -15.14 2.99
CA PRO A 105 -5.21 -16.29 2.10
C PRO A 105 -6.25 -16.25 0.97
N ALA A 106 -5.83 -16.56 -0.24
CA ALA A 106 -6.74 -16.64 -1.38
C ALA A 106 -7.16 -18.10 -1.64
N PRO A 107 -8.42 -18.34 -2.08
CA PRO A 107 -8.83 -19.67 -2.46
C PRO A 107 -8.00 -20.18 -3.66
N GLY A 108 -7.24 -21.26 -3.47
CA GLY A 108 -6.34 -21.84 -4.48
C GLY A 108 -7.02 -22.26 -5.80
N THR A 109 -8.35 -22.38 -5.83
CA THR A 109 -9.13 -22.70 -7.03
C THR A 109 -9.33 -21.52 -7.97
N ILE A 110 -9.17 -20.29 -7.49
CA ILE A 110 -9.40 -19.05 -8.26
C ILE A 110 -8.12 -18.59 -8.96
N LEU A 111 -6.98 -18.66 -8.26
CA LEU A 111 -5.71 -18.13 -8.73
C LEU A 111 -5.25 -18.69 -10.10
N PRO A 112 -5.38 -20.00 -10.40
CA PRO A 112 -5.01 -20.54 -11.72
C PRO A 112 -5.86 -19.99 -12.88
N ARG A 113 -7.03 -19.41 -12.58
CA ARG A 113 -7.94 -18.82 -13.56
C ARG A 113 -7.74 -17.33 -13.73
N LEU A 114 -7.02 -16.69 -12.81
CA LEU A 114 -6.72 -15.28 -12.88
C LEU A 114 -5.89 -15.00 -14.13
N ARG A 115 -6.31 -14.01 -14.90
CA ARG A 115 -5.57 -13.50 -16.06
C ARG A 115 -5.33 -12.02 -15.82
N ALA A 116 -4.06 -11.64 -15.69
CA ALA A 116 -3.65 -10.27 -15.52
C ALA A 116 -2.42 -9.98 -16.39
N ASP A 117 -2.21 -8.70 -16.70
CA ASP A 117 -1.06 -8.23 -17.49
C ASP A 117 0.17 -7.99 -16.61
N GLY A 118 -0.03 -7.82 -15.29
CA GLY A 118 1.01 -7.62 -14.30
C GLY A 118 0.51 -7.84 -12.87
N LEU A 119 1.45 -8.04 -11.96
CA LEU A 119 1.24 -8.20 -10.53
C LEU A 119 1.91 -7.05 -9.77
N ILE A 120 1.16 -6.36 -8.93
CA ILE A 120 1.70 -5.51 -7.87
C ILE A 120 1.55 -6.29 -6.56
N ALA A 121 2.67 -6.63 -5.91
CA ALA A 121 2.67 -7.32 -4.63
C ALA A 121 2.97 -6.31 -3.52
N ILE A 122 1.99 -5.98 -2.69
CA ILE A 122 2.17 -5.08 -1.54
C ILE A 122 2.54 -5.93 -0.33
N ASP A 123 3.64 -5.57 0.36
CA ASP A 123 4.19 -6.28 1.50
C ASP A 123 4.23 -7.80 1.28
N PRO A 124 4.99 -8.26 0.28
CA PRO A 124 5.04 -9.68 -0.04
C PRO A 124 5.62 -10.48 1.12
N ALA A 125 4.82 -11.42 1.64
CA ALA A 125 5.23 -12.27 2.77
C ALA A 125 5.93 -13.55 2.27
N PRO A 126 7.04 -13.97 2.89
CA PRO A 126 7.71 -15.22 2.56
C PRO A 126 6.81 -16.43 2.87
N GLY A 127 6.85 -17.43 2.02
CA GLY A 127 6.07 -18.68 2.19
C GLY A 127 4.56 -18.52 2.03
N ASP A 128 4.06 -17.40 1.47
CA ASP A 128 2.62 -17.23 1.21
C ASP A 128 2.21 -17.99 -0.07
N PRO A 129 1.35 -19.03 0.04
CA PRO A 129 0.99 -19.85 -1.12
C PRO A 129 0.24 -19.08 -2.21
N ALA A 130 -0.50 -18.03 -1.86
CA ALA A 130 -1.21 -17.20 -2.84
C ALA A 130 -0.21 -16.36 -3.65
N LEU A 131 0.79 -15.78 -2.98
CA LEU A 131 1.86 -15.04 -3.63
C LEU A 131 2.69 -15.96 -4.55
N GLU A 132 3.12 -17.13 -4.06
CA GLU A 132 3.88 -18.11 -4.85
C GLU A 132 3.14 -18.50 -6.14
N GLN A 133 1.84 -18.76 -6.03
CA GLN A 133 1.02 -19.11 -7.18
C GLN A 133 0.90 -17.96 -8.19
N LEU A 134 0.75 -16.72 -7.72
CA LEU A 134 0.73 -15.53 -8.57
C LEU A 134 2.06 -15.32 -9.29
N LEU A 135 3.18 -15.49 -8.58
CA LEU A 135 4.53 -15.37 -9.16
C LEU A 135 4.80 -16.44 -10.22
N SER A 136 4.25 -17.65 -10.04
CA SER A 136 4.40 -18.76 -11.00
C SER A 136 3.69 -18.50 -12.33
N ALA A 137 2.75 -17.56 -12.39
CA ALA A 137 2.01 -17.22 -13.62
C ALA A 137 2.87 -16.51 -14.69
N GLY A 138 4.10 -16.09 -14.36
CA GLY A 138 5.07 -15.53 -15.31
C GLY A 138 4.78 -14.11 -15.78
N MET A 139 3.84 -13.41 -15.17
CA MET A 139 3.57 -12.00 -15.45
C MET A 139 4.66 -11.10 -14.83
N PRO A 140 4.89 -9.88 -15.35
CA PRO A 140 5.79 -8.93 -14.73
C PRO A 140 5.32 -8.55 -13.33
N VAL A 141 6.27 -8.35 -12.41
CA VAL A 141 6.00 -8.09 -10.99
C VAL A 141 6.63 -6.78 -10.56
N VAL A 142 5.86 -5.93 -9.88
CA VAL A 142 6.34 -4.78 -9.11
C VAL A 142 6.05 -5.06 -7.64
N SER A 143 7.07 -4.90 -6.79
CA SER A 143 6.93 -5.05 -5.35
C SER A 143 6.68 -3.69 -4.69
N GLY A 144 5.72 -3.63 -3.81
CA GLY A 144 5.60 -2.61 -2.79
C GLY A 144 6.19 -3.16 -1.51
N GLU A 145 7.26 -2.60 -1.05
CA GLU A 145 8.27 -3.04 -0.10
C GLU A 145 9.20 -4.16 -0.64
N GLU A 146 10.19 -4.55 0.16
CA GLU A 146 11.21 -5.50 -0.26
C GLU A 146 10.63 -6.88 -0.60
N MET A 147 10.95 -7.36 -1.78
CA MET A 147 10.59 -8.72 -2.17
C MET A 147 11.46 -9.73 -1.42
N PRO A 148 10.88 -10.73 -0.73
CA PRO A 148 11.66 -11.80 -0.09
C PRO A 148 12.67 -12.43 -1.03
N ALA A 149 13.84 -12.77 -0.49
CA ALA A 149 15.01 -13.21 -1.27
C ALA A 149 14.76 -14.43 -2.16
N GLU A 150 13.80 -15.28 -1.78
CA GLU A 150 13.36 -16.44 -2.56
C GLU A 150 12.58 -16.06 -3.83
N TYR A 151 12.02 -14.85 -3.92
CA TYR A 151 11.13 -14.41 -5.01
C TYR A 151 11.75 -13.34 -5.92
N ARG A 152 13.04 -13.35 -6.17
CA ARG A 152 13.87 -12.29 -6.78
C ARG A 152 13.49 -11.81 -8.21
N ARG A 153 12.36 -12.19 -8.78
CA ARG A 153 11.98 -11.82 -10.16
C ARG A 153 11.06 -10.60 -10.21
N VAL A 154 11.51 -9.46 -9.67
CA VAL A 154 10.78 -8.20 -9.77
C VAL A 154 11.34 -7.33 -10.88
N ARG A 155 10.49 -6.53 -11.52
CA ARG A 155 10.83 -5.52 -12.52
C ARG A 155 10.93 -4.13 -11.89
N GLY A 156 10.30 -3.92 -10.75
CA GLY A 156 10.37 -2.69 -9.98
C GLY A 156 10.08 -2.93 -8.52
N GLU A 157 10.54 -2.00 -7.69
CA GLU A 157 10.42 -2.03 -6.24
C GLU A 157 10.20 -0.61 -5.73
N VAL A 158 9.11 -0.42 -4.98
CA VAL A 158 8.81 0.82 -4.27
C VAL A 158 9.00 0.56 -2.78
N ARG A 159 9.73 1.42 -2.10
CA ARG A 159 10.08 1.24 -0.68
C ARG A 159 9.77 2.49 0.15
N SER A 160 9.57 2.26 1.42
CA SER A 160 9.54 3.26 2.46
C SER A 160 10.75 3.08 3.39
N ASP A 161 11.35 4.16 3.87
CA ASP A 161 12.49 4.06 4.79
C ASP A 161 11.99 3.94 6.24
N HIS A 162 11.48 2.75 6.57
CA HIS A 162 10.98 2.43 7.92
C HIS A 162 12.06 2.57 8.99
N THR A 163 13.30 2.23 8.66
CA THR A 163 14.45 2.34 9.57
C THR A 163 14.69 3.80 9.96
N ALA A 164 14.85 4.70 8.99
CA ALA A 164 15.10 6.11 9.28
C ALA A 164 13.93 6.77 10.03
N ALA A 165 12.69 6.45 9.66
CA ALA A 165 11.51 6.97 10.36
C ALA A 165 11.46 6.49 11.81
N THR A 166 11.74 5.21 12.07
CA THR A 166 11.78 4.63 13.42
C THR A 166 12.84 5.29 14.27
N LEU A 167 14.06 5.45 13.76
CA LEU A 167 15.15 6.09 14.50
C LEU A 167 14.80 7.55 14.87
N ARG A 168 14.26 8.33 13.93
CA ARG A 168 13.81 9.70 14.20
C ARG A 168 12.71 9.76 15.26
N LEU A 169 11.79 8.80 15.29
CA LEU A 169 10.74 8.75 16.30
C LEU A 169 11.28 8.36 17.67
N LEU A 170 12.23 7.43 17.75
CA LEU A 170 12.88 7.04 19.00
C LEU A 170 13.75 8.17 19.57
N ASP A 171 14.46 8.89 18.71
CA ASP A 171 15.19 10.11 19.11
C ASP A 171 14.24 11.18 19.67
N HIS A 172 13.07 11.33 19.06
CA HIS A 172 12.03 12.22 19.56
C HIS A 172 11.50 11.75 20.93
N PHE A 173 11.25 10.46 21.15
CA PHE A 173 10.90 9.94 22.47
C PHE A 173 11.97 10.25 23.50
N HIS A 174 13.23 10.00 23.17
CA HIS A 174 14.37 10.27 24.06
C HIS A 174 14.51 11.75 24.38
N ALA A 175 14.40 12.62 23.39
CA ALA A 175 14.43 14.07 23.57
C ALA A 175 13.28 14.60 24.45
N ASN A 176 12.14 13.88 24.48
CA ASN A 176 11.01 14.19 25.38
C ASN A 176 11.05 13.42 26.70
N GLY A 177 12.22 12.85 27.06
CA GLY A 177 12.50 12.30 28.38
C GLY A 177 12.23 10.80 28.53
N ALA A 178 11.89 10.07 27.48
CA ALA A 178 11.72 8.62 27.55
C ALA A 178 13.08 7.94 27.85
N LYS A 179 13.05 6.98 28.79
CA LYS A 179 14.20 6.17 29.22
C LYS A 179 13.97 4.68 29.02
N ALA A 180 12.73 4.30 28.82
CA ALA A 180 12.29 2.92 28.72
C ALA A 180 11.28 2.74 27.55
N PRO A 181 11.67 3.11 26.31
CA PRO A 181 10.78 2.91 25.16
C PRO A 181 10.52 1.42 24.92
N ALA A 182 9.35 1.12 24.37
CA ALA A 182 8.91 -0.22 24.02
C ALA A 182 8.26 -0.26 22.63
N VAL A 183 8.23 -1.43 22.02
CA VAL A 183 7.55 -1.69 20.74
C VAL A 183 6.49 -2.76 20.93
N ILE A 184 5.30 -2.54 20.38
CA ILE A 184 4.25 -3.55 20.20
C ILE A 184 4.17 -3.85 18.70
N THR A 185 4.56 -5.07 18.31
CA THR A 185 4.66 -5.51 16.92
C THR A 185 3.67 -6.64 16.63
N PRO A 186 3.06 -6.71 15.43
CA PRO A 186 2.23 -7.86 15.07
C PRO A 186 3.07 -9.13 14.90
N GLU A 187 2.44 -10.29 15.13
CA GLU A 187 3.03 -11.58 14.78
C GLU A 187 3.17 -11.74 13.27
N GLY A 188 4.11 -12.62 12.84
CA GLY A 188 4.33 -12.97 11.44
C GLY A 188 5.55 -12.27 10.83
N SER A 189 5.94 -12.75 9.64
CA SER A 189 7.10 -12.25 8.91
C SER A 189 6.68 -11.11 7.96
N LEU A 190 6.34 -9.96 8.53
CA LEU A 190 6.07 -8.74 7.77
C LEU A 190 7.36 -7.93 7.67
N GLY A 191 7.92 -7.78 6.47
CA GLY A 191 9.22 -7.15 6.25
C GLY A 191 9.35 -5.77 6.91
N TRP A 192 8.33 -4.90 6.74
CA TRP A 192 8.32 -3.57 7.35
C TRP A 192 8.31 -3.62 8.90
N ALA A 193 7.59 -4.57 9.51
CA ALA A 193 7.55 -4.70 10.98
C ALA A 193 8.88 -5.23 11.52
N GLU A 194 9.55 -6.10 10.78
CA GLU A 194 10.91 -6.56 11.09
C GLU A 194 11.94 -5.43 10.96
N GLU A 195 11.84 -4.57 9.94
CA GLU A 195 12.69 -3.38 9.80
C GLU A 195 12.53 -2.43 10.99
N VAL A 196 11.30 -2.09 11.37
CA VAL A 196 11.00 -1.24 12.55
C VAL A 196 11.57 -1.86 13.83
N THR A 197 11.32 -3.16 14.05
CA THR A 197 11.77 -3.84 15.28
C THR A 197 13.28 -3.95 15.33
N THR A 198 13.93 -4.17 14.19
CA THR A 198 15.40 -4.23 14.07
C THR A 198 16.03 -2.86 14.34
N ALA A 199 15.47 -1.79 13.75
CA ALA A 199 15.90 -0.42 14.00
C ALA A 199 15.75 -0.05 15.48
N TYR A 200 14.65 -0.42 16.13
CA TYR A 200 14.42 -0.21 17.56
C TYR A 200 15.49 -0.91 18.42
N ARG A 201 15.78 -2.19 18.14
CA ARG A 201 16.79 -2.95 18.87
C ARG A 201 18.19 -2.35 18.72
N ALA A 202 18.57 -1.96 17.50
CA ALA A 202 19.84 -1.30 17.23
C ALA A 202 19.95 0.02 18.01
N TRP A 203 18.89 0.82 17.99
CA TRP A 203 18.83 2.08 18.74
C TRP A 203 18.95 1.86 20.25
N CYS A 204 18.26 0.87 20.82
CA CYS A 204 18.38 0.51 22.23
C CYS A 204 19.81 0.11 22.61
N ALA A 205 20.47 -0.69 21.77
CA ALA A 205 21.85 -1.11 21.98
C ALA A 205 22.82 0.08 21.98
N GLU A 206 22.66 1.02 21.06
CA GLU A 206 23.46 2.23 20.96
C GLU A 206 23.31 3.13 22.20
N HIS A 207 22.11 3.24 22.76
CA HIS A 207 21.81 4.08 23.91
C HIS A 207 21.96 3.36 25.26
N GLY A 208 22.34 2.09 25.28
CA GLY A 208 22.45 1.29 26.51
C GLY A 208 21.11 1.07 27.21
N ILE A 209 20.02 1.08 26.46
CA ILE A 209 18.64 0.88 26.94
C ILE A 209 18.23 -0.58 26.76
N LYS A 210 17.57 -1.13 27.78
CA LYS A 210 17.03 -2.49 27.68
C LYS A 210 15.87 -2.52 26.67
N GLU A 211 15.94 -3.41 25.69
CA GLU A 211 14.85 -3.64 24.74
C GLU A 211 13.58 -4.20 25.41
N ARG A 212 12.42 -3.76 24.94
CA ARG A 212 11.09 -4.19 25.37
C ARG A 212 10.23 -4.34 24.12
N VAL A 213 10.04 -5.59 23.69
CA VAL A 213 9.25 -5.91 22.48
C VAL A 213 8.17 -6.90 22.87
N GLU A 214 6.94 -6.52 22.65
CA GLU A 214 5.77 -7.39 22.81
C GLU A 214 5.18 -7.71 21.44
N VAL A 215 4.82 -8.99 21.26
CA VAL A 215 4.25 -9.47 19.99
C VAL A 215 2.76 -9.69 20.19
N VAL A 216 1.95 -9.12 19.30
CA VAL A 216 0.49 -9.22 19.34
C VAL A 216 -0.05 -10.06 18.19
N ARG A 217 -1.11 -10.80 18.47
CA ARG A 217 -1.78 -11.66 17.50
C ARG A 217 -2.79 -10.87 16.70
N LEU A 218 -2.78 -11.05 15.39
CA LEU A 218 -3.69 -10.36 14.48
C LEU A 218 -5.13 -10.87 14.56
N ASP A 219 -5.32 -12.16 14.90
CA ASP A 219 -6.64 -12.79 15.02
C ASP A 219 -7.39 -12.41 16.32
N SER A 220 -6.67 -11.93 17.32
CA SER A 220 -7.16 -11.45 18.61
C SER A 220 -6.47 -10.15 19.02
N LEU A 221 -6.36 -9.21 18.08
CA LEU A 221 -5.57 -8.00 18.24
C LEU A 221 -5.94 -7.17 19.48
N PRO A 222 -7.23 -6.90 19.81
CA PRO A 222 -7.57 -6.15 21.01
C PRO A 222 -7.06 -6.82 22.29
N GLU A 223 -7.38 -8.08 22.52
CA GLU A 223 -7.04 -8.82 23.72
C GLU A 223 -5.52 -9.00 23.87
N SER A 224 -4.83 -9.31 22.77
CA SER A 224 -3.38 -9.48 22.80
C SER A 224 -2.65 -8.15 23.00
N THR A 225 -3.20 -7.04 22.51
CA THR A 225 -2.64 -5.70 22.79
C THR A 225 -2.83 -5.27 24.23
N VAL A 226 -3.99 -5.56 24.82
CA VAL A 226 -4.24 -5.33 26.26
C VAL A 226 -3.18 -6.08 27.07
N ALA A 227 -3.01 -7.38 26.84
CA ALA A 227 -2.03 -8.20 27.56
C ALA A 227 -0.58 -7.71 27.37
N ALA A 228 -0.22 -7.29 26.16
CA ALA A 228 1.09 -6.69 25.87
C ALA A 228 1.30 -5.38 26.64
N THR A 229 0.27 -4.52 26.67
CA THR A 229 0.31 -3.24 27.41
C THR A 229 0.43 -3.48 28.90
N GLU A 230 -0.32 -4.45 29.45
CA GLU A 230 -0.22 -4.88 30.85
C GLU A 230 1.20 -5.34 31.20
N THR A 231 1.81 -6.17 30.34
CA THR A 231 3.19 -6.61 30.51
C THR A 231 4.16 -5.44 30.58
N LEU A 232 4.03 -4.47 29.66
CA LEU A 232 4.91 -3.32 29.56
C LEU A 232 4.75 -2.31 30.73
N LEU A 233 3.52 -2.06 31.16
CA LEU A 233 3.22 -1.06 32.19
C LEU A 233 3.23 -1.63 33.62
N GLY A 234 2.92 -2.93 33.79
CA GLY A 234 2.95 -3.63 35.07
C GLY A 234 4.34 -4.12 35.50
N ALA A 235 5.36 -4.00 34.67
CA ALA A 235 6.72 -4.41 34.99
C ALA A 235 7.31 -3.60 36.15
N ARG A 236 8.32 -4.15 36.87
CA ARG A 236 9.06 -3.44 37.92
C ARG A 236 9.74 -2.15 37.38
N ASP A 237 10.15 -2.19 36.12
CA ASP A 237 10.71 -1.06 35.39
C ASP A 237 9.79 -0.85 34.17
N PRO A 238 8.69 -0.08 34.31
CA PRO A 238 7.66 0.03 33.30
C PRO A 238 8.12 0.85 32.10
N ALA A 239 7.53 0.57 30.93
CA ALA A 239 7.73 1.40 29.75
C ALA A 239 7.20 2.82 29.99
N ASP A 240 7.91 3.82 29.49
CA ASP A 240 7.54 5.24 29.51
C ASP A 240 7.26 5.81 28.10
N ALA A 241 7.54 5.03 27.06
CA ALA A 241 7.13 5.30 25.70
C ALA A 241 6.75 4.00 24.98
N ILE A 242 5.72 4.02 24.14
CA ILE A 242 5.27 2.86 23.37
C ILE A 242 5.10 3.26 21.90
N LEU A 243 5.81 2.56 21.02
CA LEU A 243 5.56 2.55 19.58
C LEU A 243 4.73 1.33 19.22
N ALA A 244 3.47 1.53 18.84
CA ALA A 244 2.59 0.46 18.39
C ALA A 244 2.56 0.40 16.86
N LEU A 245 2.78 -0.79 16.30
CA LEU A 245 2.95 -0.95 14.86
C LEU A 245 1.64 -1.02 14.08
N THR A 246 0.53 -1.33 14.74
CA THR A 246 -0.79 -1.36 14.09
C THR A 246 -1.72 -0.29 14.66
N GLU A 247 -2.62 0.24 13.82
CA GLU A 247 -3.62 1.24 14.24
C GLU A 247 -4.49 0.73 15.40
N GLY A 248 -4.96 -0.52 15.32
CA GLY A 248 -5.75 -1.12 16.39
C GLY A 248 -4.98 -1.24 17.71
N SER A 249 -3.67 -1.54 17.65
CA SER A 249 -2.85 -1.63 18.85
C SER A 249 -2.69 -0.28 19.54
N VAL A 250 -2.45 0.81 18.82
CA VAL A 250 -2.27 2.10 19.46
C VAL A 250 -3.53 2.58 20.18
N LEU A 251 -4.72 2.31 19.61
CA LEU A 251 -5.99 2.65 20.27
C LEU A 251 -6.23 1.83 21.53
N ASN A 252 -5.89 0.54 21.51
CA ASN A 252 -5.98 -0.30 22.71
C ASN A 252 -4.95 0.11 23.78
N VAL A 253 -3.73 0.51 23.41
CA VAL A 253 -2.73 1.06 24.35
C VAL A 253 -3.29 2.28 25.10
N LEU A 254 -3.97 3.21 24.39
CA LEU A 254 -4.56 4.39 25.05
C LEU A 254 -5.59 3.99 26.12
N THR A 255 -6.45 3.04 25.80
CA THR A 255 -7.48 2.57 26.74
C THR A 255 -6.85 1.87 27.94
N SER A 256 -5.94 0.92 27.70
CA SER A 256 -5.30 0.13 28.76
C SER A 256 -4.40 0.99 29.63
N ALA A 257 -3.71 2.00 29.09
CA ALA A 257 -2.82 2.87 29.87
C ALA A 257 -3.57 3.58 31.01
N THR A 258 -4.84 3.96 30.80
CA THR A 258 -5.66 4.62 31.83
C THR A 258 -5.94 3.72 33.04
N GLU A 259 -6.06 2.41 32.82
CA GLU A 259 -6.26 1.42 33.89
C GLU A 259 -5.02 1.27 34.79
N TYR A 260 -3.84 1.57 34.25
CA TYR A 260 -2.57 1.64 34.97
C TYR A 260 -2.27 3.06 35.52
N GLY A 261 -3.25 3.96 35.48
CA GLY A 261 -3.10 5.35 35.95
C GLY A 261 -2.11 6.16 35.11
N ARG A 262 -1.82 5.72 33.86
CA ARG A 262 -0.93 6.40 32.94
C ARG A 262 -1.72 7.24 31.95
N SER A 263 -1.14 8.35 31.54
CA SER A 263 -1.78 9.31 30.64
C SER A 263 -0.87 9.57 29.44
N ALA A 264 -1.33 9.20 28.25
CA ALA A 264 -0.59 9.47 27.03
C ALA A 264 -0.34 10.97 26.85
N GLY A 265 0.86 11.33 26.42
CA GLY A 265 1.30 12.73 26.28
C GLY A 265 1.75 13.40 27.57
N ASN A 266 1.55 12.78 28.75
CA ASN A 266 1.98 13.30 30.04
C ASN A 266 3.12 12.48 30.65
N ASP A 267 2.85 11.25 31.06
CA ASP A 267 3.77 10.34 31.72
C ASP A 267 4.02 9.06 30.93
N LEU A 268 3.33 8.88 29.80
CA LEU A 268 3.55 7.84 28.81
C LEU A 268 3.54 8.49 27.42
N LEU A 269 4.61 8.36 26.66
CA LEU A 269 4.62 8.76 25.25
C LEU A 269 4.05 7.63 24.40
N VAL A 270 3.15 7.94 23.45
CA VAL A 270 2.54 6.92 22.61
C VAL A 270 2.58 7.36 21.14
N ALA A 271 3.06 6.48 20.27
CA ALA A 271 3.06 6.73 18.83
C ALA A 271 2.65 5.50 18.02
N ALA A 272 2.19 5.73 16.80
CA ALA A 272 1.89 4.70 15.82
C ALA A 272 2.95 4.66 14.70
N ALA A 273 3.31 3.46 14.26
CA ALA A 273 4.20 3.30 13.10
C ALA A 273 3.49 3.54 11.76
N VAL A 274 2.15 3.63 11.77
CA VAL A 274 1.34 3.94 10.57
C VAL A 274 0.29 4.97 10.95
N ASP A 275 0.27 6.10 10.25
CA ASP A 275 -0.76 7.14 10.47
C ASP A 275 -2.11 6.72 9.85
N SER A 276 -3.17 7.17 10.48
CA SER A 276 -4.52 7.06 9.97
C SER A 276 -5.37 8.27 10.39
N PRO A 277 -6.47 8.56 9.66
CA PRO A 277 -7.37 9.63 10.04
C PRO A 277 -7.93 9.50 11.46
N ALA A 278 -8.14 8.27 11.96
CA ALA A 278 -8.68 8.04 13.30
C ALA A 278 -7.78 8.59 14.41
N LEU A 279 -6.46 8.58 14.21
CA LEU A 279 -5.48 9.02 15.21
C LEU A 279 -5.46 10.53 15.44
N GLN A 280 -6.11 11.30 14.58
CA GLN A 280 -6.28 12.75 14.72
C GLN A 280 -7.49 13.13 15.58
N PHE A 281 -8.39 12.16 15.83
CA PHE A 281 -9.62 12.37 16.61
C PHE A 281 -9.57 11.72 18.00
N THR A 282 -8.42 11.16 18.38
CA THR A 282 -8.19 10.65 19.75
C THR A 282 -7.86 11.80 20.71
N GLU A 283 -8.01 11.54 22.03
CA GLU A 283 -7.58 12.45 23.09
C GLU A 283 -6.61 11.69 24.02
N PRO A 284 -5.30 12.06 24.00
CA PRO A 284 -4.65 13.03 23.10
C PRO A 284 -4.59 12.57 21.64
N THR A 285 -4.37 13.51 20.71
CA THR A 285 -4.06 13.19 19.32
C THR A 285 -2.74 12.43 19.21
N ILE A 286 -2.69 11.37 18.39
CA ILE A 286 -1.56 10.43 18.36
C ILE A 286 -0.52 10.82 17.32
N THR A 287 0.74 10.93 17.77
CA THR A 287 1.93 11.00 16.90
C THR A 287 2.02 9.75 16.04
N ALA A 288 2.25 9.91 14.74
CA ALA A 288 2.30 8.78 13.83
C ALA A 288 3.22 9.02 12.62
N ILE A 289 3.71 7.93 12.06
CA ILE A 289 4.51 7.95 10.82
C ILE A 289 3.56 7.93 9.63
N ASP A 290 3.57 8.98 8.82
CA ASP A 290 2.85 9.03 7.54
C ASP A 290 3.72 8.42 6.43
N LEU A 291 3.35 7.23 6.02
CA LEU A 291 4.00 6.46 4.96
C LEU A 291 3.56 6.91 3.55
N ASN A 292 2.72 7.93 3.45
CA ASN A 292 2.16 8.45 2.20
C ASN A 292 1.55 7.34 1.29
N PRO A 293 0.61 6.54 1.81
CA PRO A 293 0.18 5.30 1.15
C PRO A 293 -0.41 5.50 -0.25
N ARG A 294 -1.11 6.61 -0.49
CA ARG A 294 -1.65 6.90 -1.84
C ARG A 294 -0.54 7.11 -2.86
N GLU A 295 0.53 7.84 -2.51
CA GLU A 295 1.66 8.05 -3.41
C GLU A 295 2.46 6.75 -3.58
N PHE A 296 2.59 5.95 -2.52
CA PHE A 296 3.18 4.63 -2.59
C PHE A 296 2.46 3.75 -3.64
N GLY A 297 1.15 3.67 -3.56
CA GLY A 297 0.36 2.92 -4.54
C GLY A 297 0.46 3.47 -5.97
N ARG A 298 0.46 4.81 -6.13
CA ARG A 298 0.68 5.45 -7.43
C ARG A 298 2.06 5.11 -8.00
N ALA A 299 3.11 5.16 -7.18
CA ALA A 299 4.46 4.83 -7.60
C ALA A 299 4.56 3.38 -8.09
N CYS A 300 3.97 2.42 -7.36
CA CYS A 300 3.90 1.03 -7.80
C CYS A 300 3.24 0.90 -9.17
N MET A 301 2.11 1.58 -9.38
CA MET A 301 1.39 1.48 -10.66
C MET A 301 2.12 2.19 -11.80
N ARG A 302 2.77 3.34 -11.57
CA ARG A 302 3.58 4.02 -12.60
C ARG A 302 4.72 3.14 -13.09
N ILE A 303 5.46 2.49 -12.17
CA ILE A 303 6.49 1.53 -12.54
C ILE A 303 5.89 0.36 -13.33
N MET A 304 4.73 -0.17 -12.93
CA MET A 304 4.05 -1.23 -13.67
C MET A 304 3.68 -0.79 -15.09
N LEU A 305 3.20 0.44 -15.27
CA LEU A 305 2.88 0.99 -16.60
C LEU A 305 4.13 1.08 -17.48
N ASP A 306 5.26 1.57 -16.93
CA ASP A 306 6.53 1.64 -17.66
C ASP A 306 7.04 0.25 -18.05
N VAL A 307 6.88 -0.74 -17.19
CA VAL A 307 7.20 -2.15 -17.46
C VAL A 307 6.33 -2.71 -18.58
N LEU A 308 5.03 -2.45 -18.55
CA LEU A 308 4.09 -2.94 -19.58
C LEU A 308 4.29 -2.27 -20.94
N GLU A 309 4.81 -1.06 -20.98
CA GLU A 309 5.08 -0.33 -22.21
C GLU A 309 6.53 -0.50 -22.72
N ASP A 310 7.30 -1.43 -22.15
CA ASP A 310 8.72 -1.69 -22.44
C ASP A 310 9.63 -0.43 -22.31
N ARG A 311 9.20 0.54 -21.49
CA ARG A 311 10.01 1.74 -21.20
C ARG A 311 11.05 1.47 -20.09
N ALA A 312 10.79 0.49 -19.23
CA ALA A 312 11.74 0.08 -18.20
C ALA A 312 12.82 -0.83 -18.80
N SER A 313 14.08 -0.60 -18.43
CA SER A 313 15.18 -1.48 -18.80
C SER A 313 14.86 -2.93 -18.47
N THR A 314 15.17 -3.85 -19.38
CA THR A 314 14.91 -5.27 -19.20
C THR A 314 15.89 -5.93 -18.21
N SER A 315 16.99 -5.25 -17.85
CA SER A 315 18.10 -5.81 -17.07
C SER A 315 18.21 -5.31 -15.63
N GLU A 316 17.60 -4.16 -15.29
CA GLU A 316 17.71 -3.56 -13.96
C GLU A 316 16.35 -3.41 -13.28
N VAL A 317 16.31 -3.66 -11.97
CA VAL A 317 15.14 -3.40 -11.14
C VAL A 317 15.01 -1.89 -10.93
N VAL A 318 13.88 -1.32 -11.32
CA VAL A 318 13.58 0.08 -11.06
C VAL A 318 13.26 0.24 -9.58
N ARG A 319 14.05 1.05 -8.84
CA ARG A 319 13.79 1.32 -7.42
C ARG A 319 13.30 2.74 -7.21
N HIS A 320 12.29 2.89 -6.37
CA HIS A 320 11.73 4.18 -6.00
C HIS A 320 11.45 4.22 -4.50
N ASN A 321 11.95 5.27 -3.82
CA ASN A 321 11.65 5.48 -2.41
C ASN A 321 10.59 6.56 -2.27
N VAL A 322 9.52 6.24 -1.52
CA VAL A 322 8.47 7.20 -1.18
C VAL A 322 8.88 7.95 0.08
N PRO A 323 8.82 9.30 0.08
CA PRO A 323 9.11 10.09 1.26
C PRO A 323 8.16 9.78 2.41
N ILE A 324 8.73 9.68 3.61
CA ILE A 324 7.99 9.47 4.87
C ILE A 324 8.04 10.76 5.69
N GLU A 325 6.91 11.11 6.30
CA GLU A 325 6.79 12.19 7.27
C GLU A 325 6.41 11.66 8.66
N ILE A 326 6.74 12.40 9.72
CA ILE A 326 6.27 12.10 11.07
C ILE A 326 5.37 13.24 11.51
N ASN A 327 4.12 12.92 11.75
CA ASN A 327 3.13 13.84 12.28
C ASN A 327 3.22 13.86 13.81
N PHE A 328 4.04 14.75 14.36
CA PHE A 328 4.18 14.93 15.80
C PHE A 328 2.92 15.60 16.38
N ARG A 329 2.26 14.89 17.31
CA ARG A 329 1.00 15.30 17.94
C ARG A 329 1.10 15.29 19.47
N ASP A 330 -0.01 15.46 20.16
CA ASP A 330 -0.04 15.67 21.62
C ASP A 330 0.45 14.46 22.43
N SER A 331 0.29 13.24 21.92
CA SER A 331 0.66 11.99 22.62
C SER A 331 2.17 11.83 22.87
N THR A 332 3.03 12.68 22.26
CA THR A 332 4.49 12.60 22.45
C THR A 332 5.11 13.94 22.81
N ARG A 333 4.32 14.95 23.19
CA ARG A 333 4.87 16.28 23.56
C ARG A 333 5.53 16.34 24.94
N GLY A 334 5.33 15.31 25.78
CA GLY A 334 5.84 15.28 27.14
C GLY A 334 5.17 16.32 28.07
N LYS A 335 5.48 16.28 29.35
CA LYS A 335 4.97 17.28 30.30
C LYS A 335 5.39 18.68 29.86
N ARG A 336 4.42 19.55 29.59
CA ARG A 336 4.68 20.98 29.62
C ARG A 336 5.03 21.32 31.08
N GLY A 337 6.30 21.65 31.32
CA GLY A 337 6.78 22.11 32.61
C GLY A 337 6.07 23.40 33.06
#